data_83e91b7ddf8c9eda741d134bb7ffa029
#
_entry.id   83e91b7ddf8c9eda741d134bb7ffa029
#
_cell.length_a   1.000
_cell.length_b   1.000
_cell.length_c   1.000
_cell.angle_alpha   90.00
_cell.angle_beta   90.00
_cell.angle_gamma   90.00
#
_symmetry.space_group_name_H-M   'P 1'
#
loop_
_entity.id
_entity.type
_entity.pdbx_description
1 polymer ?
#
loop_
_entity_poly.entity_id
_entity_poly.type
_entity_poly.pdbx_seq_one_letter_code
_entity_poly.pdbx_strand_id
1 'polypeptide(L)'
;MTLVILAVVFLASITWAWSSVTEPFPERAEAAPCTDTLIRAGEEVTPPQVMVTVLNAGGGNGLAGDTMDRLVGAGFGEGDIGNAPADTGTVAAQVWSSDPGDPAAILLASYLGEDVEIVDQPSGYPGVTIVVGQQFGRVTKGRAAVTAQSDSYVCTPPLSTSPDDVE
;
A
#
# COMPACT_ATOMS: atom_id res chain seq x y z
N MET A 1 27.32 -52.84 -1.34
CA MET A 1 26.79 -51.98 -2.38
C MET A 1 25.59 -51.13 -1.90
N THR A 2 24.62 -51.68 -1.19
CA THR A 2 23.44 -50.96 -0.69
C THR A 2 23.76 -49.77 0.22
N LEU A 3 24.73 -49.89 1.14
CA LEU A 3 25.15 -48.79 2.03
C LEU A 3 25.69 -47.57 1.28
N VAL A 4 26.45 -47.82 0.21
CA VAL A 4 27.03 -46.73 -0.61
C VAL A 4 25.94 -46.00 -1.38
N ILE A 5 24.97 -46.72 -1.92
CA ILE A 5 23.81 -46.12 -2.64
C ILE A 5 22.98 -45.27 -1.67
N LEU A 6 22.70 -45.75 -0.47
CA LEU A 6 21.97 -44.99 0.55
C LEU A 6 22.73 -43.71 0.97
N ALA A 7 24.05 -43.76 1.11
CA ALA A 7 24.84 -42.61 1.45
C ALA A 7 24.84 -41.54 0.33
N VAL A 8 24.91 -41.97 -0.92
CA VAL A 8 24.84 -41.05 -2.08
C VAL A 8 23.45 -40.38 -2.18
N VAL A 9 22.39 -41.14 -2.01
CA VAL A 9 21.02 -40.59 -2.02
C VAL A 9 20.82 -39.61 -0.86
N PHE A 10 21.33 -39.92 0.32
CA PHE A 10 21.24 -39.03 1.49
C PHE A 10 21.99 -37.70 1.27
N LEU A 11 23.21 -37.76 0.74
CA LEU A 11 23.99 -36.56 0.43
C LEU A 11 23.33 -35.73 -0.67
N ALA A 12 22.77 -36.36 -1.70
CA ALA A 12 22.04 -35.65 -2.74
C ALA A 12 20.78 -34.97 -2.20
N SER A 13 20.08 -35.62 -1.27
CA SER A 13 18.90 -35.03 -0.61
C SER A 13 19.25 -33.82 0.26
N ILE A 14 20.39 -33.87 0.98
CA ILE A 14 20.86 -32.73 1.79
C ILE A 14 21.22 -31.55 0.90
N THR A 15 21.93 -31.78 -0.20
CA THR A 15 22.31 -30.69 -1.10
C THR A 15 21.10 -30.05 -1.77
N TRP A 16 20.12 -30.86 -2.16
CA TRP A 16 18.86 -30.34 -2.74
C TRP A 16 18.04 -29.57 -1.71
N ALA A 17 17.89 -30.08 -0.48
CA ALA A 17 17.17 -29.40 0.61
C ALA A 17 17.85 -28.08 0.96
N TRP A 18 19.19 -28.05 0.98
CA TRP A 18 19.96 -26.84 1.28
C TRP A 18 19.75 -25.77 0.20
N SER A 19 19.75 -26.13 -1.09
CA SER A 19 19.53 -25.18 -2.17
C SER A 19 18.12 -24.58 -2.11
N SER A 20 17.10 -25.37 -1.74
CA SER A 20 15.72 -24.88 -1.61
C SER A 20 15.50 -23.96 -0.41
N VAL A 21 16.30 -24.09 0.65
CA VAL A 21 16.24 -23.21 1.83
C VAL A 21 17.04 -21.93 1.66
N THR A 22 18.06 -21.96 0.79
CA THR A 22 18.93 -20.81 0.52
C THR A 22 18.53 -20.04 -0.72
N GLU A 23 17.47 -20.42 -1.42
CA GLU A 23 16.88 -19.56 -2.45
C GLU A 23 16.48 -18.23 -1.80
N PRO A 24 17.02 -17.09 -2.28
CA PRO A 24 16.61 -15.81 -1.78
C PRO A 24 15.08 -15.72 -1.96
N PHE A 25 14.38 -15.33 -0.89
CA PHE A 25 12.97 -15.00 -1.02
C PHE A 25 12.81 -14.04 -2.19
N PRO A 26 11.79 -14.21 -3.05
CA PRO A 26 11.53 -13.22 -4.08
C PRO A 26 11.50 -11.86 -3.38
N GLU A 27 12.41 -10.98 -3.79
CA GLU A 27 12.41 -9.61 -3.28
C GLU A 27 10.98 -9.11 -3.41
N ARG A 28 10.38 -8.75 -2.24
CA ARG A 28 9.10 -8.06 -2.27
C ARG A 28 9.32 -6.90 -3.23
N ALA A 29 8.54 -6.85 -4.32
CA ALA A 29 8.60 -5.72 -5.24
C ALA A 29 8.52 -4.47 -4.35
N GLU A 30 9.64 -3.76 -4.20
CA GLU A 30 9.63 -2.49 -3.49
C GLU A 30 8.55 -1.66 -4.18
N ALA A 31 7.62 -1.11 -3.37
CA ALA A 31 6.61 -0.22 -3.89
C ALA A 31 7.31 0.81 -4.77
N ALA A 32 6.81 1.01 -5.98
CA ALA A 32 7.43 1.92 -6.92
C ALA A 32 7.64 3.27 -6.21
N PRO A 33 8.87 3.80 -6.19
CA PRO A 33 9.14 5.04 -5.48
C PRO A 33 8.23 6.12 -6.06
N CYS A 34 7.42 6.75 -5.21
CA CYS A 34 6.62 7.88 -5.65
C CYS A 34 7.51 9.13 -5.80
N THR A 35 7.03 10.08 -6.56
CA THR A 35 7.65 11.39 -6.69
C THR A 35 6.82 12.40 -5.92
N ASP A 36 7.47 13.13 -4.99
CA ASP A 36 6.82 14.24 -4.29
C ASP A 36 6.53 15.36 -5.29
N THR A 37 5.26 15.56 -5.58
CA THR A 37 4.76 16.59 -6.51
C THR A 37 4.16 17.74 -5.71
N LEU A 38 4.64 18.96 -5.95
CA LEU A 38 4.08 20.14 -5.32
C LEU A 38 2.71 20.47 -5.94
N ILE A 39 1.70 20.46 -5.13
CA ILE A 39 0.34 20.92 -5.44
C ILE A 39 0.16 22.31 -4.79
N ARG A 40 -0.18 23.31 -5.58
CA ARG A 40 -0.39 24.66 -5.07
C ARG A 40 -1.80 24.87 -4.55
N ALA A 41 -1.95 25.82 -3.65
CA ALA A 41 -3.27 26.25 -3.20
C ALA A 41 -4.17 26.61 -4.40
N GLY A 42 -5.36 26.04 -4.44
CA GLY A 42 -6.32 26.18 -5.53
C GLY A 42 -6.22 25.11 -6.63
N GLU A 43 -5.17 24.30 -6.66
CA GLU A 43 -5.06 23.18 -7.60
C GLU A 43 -5.90 21.99 -7.10
N GLU A 44 -6.38 21.17 -8.03
CA GLU A 44 -7.16 19.97 -7.73
C GLU A 44 -6.27 18.74 -7.68
N VAL A 45 -6.50 17.89 -6.65
CA VAL A 45 -5.90 16.56 -6.52
C VAL A 45 -6.94 15.53 -6.88
N THR A 46 -6.58 14.61 -7.77
CA THR A 46 -7.43 13.52 -8.26
C THR A 46 -6.83 12.16 -7.90
N PRO A 47 -7.63 11.07 -7.86
CA PRO A 47 -7.13 9.75 -7.45
C PRO A 47 -5.85 9.28 -8.15
N PRO A 48 -5.64 9.46 -9.48
CA PRO A 48 -4.41 9.00 -10.14
C PRO A 48 -3.12 9.71 -9.67
N GLN A 49 -3.24 10.84 -9.00
CA GLN A 49 -2.10 11.58 -8.46
C GLN A 49 -1.69 11.11 -7.06
N VAL A 50 -2.49 10.26 -6.43
CA VAL A 50 -2.30 9.85 -5.03
C VAL A 50 -1.90 8.39 -4.94
N MET A 51 -0.70 8.13 -4.42
CA MET A 51 -0.26 6.79 -4.04
C MET A 51 -0.79 6.45 -2.66
N VAL A 52 -1.27 5.22 -2.50
CA VAL A 52 -1.90 4.75 -1.25
C VAL A 52 -1.22 3.51 -0.72
N THR A 53 -0.89 3.51 0.56
CA THR A 53 -0.47 2.32 1.30
C THR A 53 -1.62 1.83 2.19
N VAL A 54 -1.84 0.51 2.26
CA VAL A 54 -2.92 -0.08 3.06
C VAL A 54 -2.36 -1.01 4.13
N LEU A 55 -2.65 -0.70 5.39
CA LEU A 55 -2.24 -1.50 6.54
C LEU A 55 -3.45 -2.15 7.22
N ASN A 56 -3.31 -3.43 7.56
CA ASN A 56 -4.33 -4.19 8.30
C ASN A 56 -4.08 -4.10 9.81
N ALA A 57 -5.04 -3.60 10.58
CA ALA A 57 -5.02 -3.50 12.04
C ALA A 57 -5.84 -4.62 12.72
N GLY A 58 -5.63 -5.87 12.32
CA GLY A 58 -6.28 -7.03 12.94
C GLY A 58 -7.65 -7.38 12.38
N GLY A 59 -7.97 -6.92 11.16
CA GLY A 59 -9.05 -7.43 10.33
C GLY A 59 -8.76 -8.85 9.83
N GLY A 60 -9.67 -9.41 9.05
CA GLY A 60 -9.49 -10.72 8.43
C GLY A 60 -8.28 -10.76 7.49
N ASN A 61 -7.80 -11.98 7.21
CA ASN A 61 -6.75 -12.17 6.22
C ASN A 61 -7.22 -11.64 4.85
N GLY A 62 -6.36 -10.89 4.18
CA GLY A 62 -6.66 -10.33 2.85
C GLY A 62 -7.35 -8.96 2.85
N LEU A 63 -7.84 -8.46 4.01
CA LEU A 63 -8.57 -7.19 4.08
C LEU A 63 -7.80 -6.01 3.46
N ALA A 64 -6.49 -5.90 3.73
CA ALA A 64 -5.66 -4.84 3.16
C ALA A 64 -5.51 -5.00 1.63
N GLY A 65 -5.33 -6.22 1.13
CA GLY A 65 -5.26 -6.50 -0.31
C GLY A 65 -6.58 -6.17 -1.03
N ASP A 66 -7.71 -6.69 -0.53
CA ASP A 66 -9.03 -6.39 -1.10
C ASP A 66 -9.36 -4.89 -1.09
N THR A 67 -8.86 -4.17 -0.08
CA THR A 67 -9.02 -2.72 0.01
C THR A 67 -8.18 -2.02 -1.03
N MET A 68 -6.90 -2.42 -1.17
CA MET A 68 -6.00 -1.90 -2.20
C MET A 68 -6.56 -2.09 -3.60
N ASP A 69 -7.00 -3.31 -3.95
CA ASP A 69 -7.59 -3.60 -5.26
C ASP A 69 -8.76 -2.67 -5.60
N ARG A 70 -9.60 -2.36 -4.62
CA ARG A 70 -10.72 -1.44 -4.79
C ARG A 70 -10.30 0.01 -4.97
N LEU A 71 -9.25 0.46 -4.27
CA LEU A 71 -8.69 1.80 -4.41
C LEU A 71 -8.00 1.97 -5.76
N VAL A 72 -7.23 0.98 -6.19
CA VAL A 72 -6.63 0.95 -7.54
C VAL A 72 -7.73 0.95 -8.61
N GLY A 73 -8.79 0.18 -8.41
CA GLY A 73 -9.98 0.20 -9.27
C GLY A 73 -10.72 1.55 -9.28
N ALA A 74 -10.56 2.38 -8.25
CA ALA A 74 -11.05 3.76 -8.19
C ALA A 74 -10.07 4.79 -8.78
N GLY A 75 -8.90 4.35 -9.22
CA GLY A 75 -7.88 5.15 -9.91
C GLY A 75 -6.72 5.63 -9.04
N PHE A 76 -6.62 5.20 -7.78
CA PHE A 76 -5.47 5.51 -6.93
C PHE A 76 -4.23 4.72 -7.35
N GLY A 77 -3.05 5.28 -7.08
CA GLY A 77 -1.79 4.58 -7.27
C GLY A 77 -1.56 3.53 -6.18
N GLU A 78 -1.07 2.36 -6.60
CA GLU A 78 -0.74 1.26 -5.71
C GLU A 78 0.59 1.52 -5.00
N GLY A 79 0.57 1.52 -3.68
CA GLY A 79 1.72 1.55 -2.79
C GLY A 79 1.90 0.22 -2.07
N ASP A 80 2.28 0.26 -0.80
CA ASP A 80 2.53 -0.94 0.01
C ASP A 80 1.26 -1.54 0.60
N ILE A 81 1.31 -2.85 0.85
CA ILE A 81 0.31 -3.59 1.62
C ILE A 81 1.01 -4.23 2.82
N GLY A 82 0.49 -4.02 4.02
CA GLY A 82 1.13 -4.54 5.22
C GLY A 82 0.19 -4.72 6.41
N ASN A 83 0.80 -4.86 7.57
CA ASN A 83 0.09 -4.89 8.84
C ASN A 83 0.45 -3.65 9.65
N ALA A 84 -0.54 -3.04 10.28
CA ALA A 84 -0.32 -1.97 11.23
C ALA A 84 0.34 -2.49 12.51
N PRO A 85 1.05 -1.64 13.29
CA PRO A 85 1.51 -1.99 14.62
C PRO A 85 0.37 -2.52 15.50
N ALA A 86 0.68 -3.47 16.38
CA ALA A 86 -0.32 -4.21 17.16
C ALA A 86 -1.16 -3.32 18.11
N ASP A 87 -0.66 -2.15 18.44
CA ASP A 87 -1.25 -1.17 19.35
C ASP A 87 -2.01 -0.03 18.66
N THR A 88 -2.18 -0.12 17.35
CA THR A 88 -2.83 0.94 16.54
C THR A 88 -4.29 1.20 16.96
N GLY A 89 -4.99 0.19 17.48
CA GLY A 89 -6.34 0.35 18.04
C GLY A 89 -7.43 0.72 17.02
N THR A 90 -7.14 0.68 15.72
CA THR A 90 -8.10 1.03 14.67
C THR A 90 -9.20 -0.02 14.57
N VAL A 91 -10.44 0.42 14.72
CA VAL A 91 -11.63 -0.45 14.69
C VAL A 91 -12.24 -0.51 13.29
N ALA A 92 -12.47 0.65 12.68
CA ALA A 92 -13.01 0.76 11.32
C ALA A 92 -11.91 1.13 10.32
N ALA A 93 -11.63 2.40 10.12
CA ALA A 93 -10.51 2.86 9.30
C ALA A 93 -9.96 4.19 9.82
N GLN A 94 -8.68 4.42 9.58
CA GLN A 94 -7.99 5.70 9.80
C GLN A 94 -7.13 6.03 8.59
N VAL A 95 -7.01 7.31 8.27
CA VAL A 95 -6.04 7.83 7.31
C VAL A 95 -4.94 8.51 8.12
N TRP A 96 -3.69 8.06 7.91
CA TRP A 96 -2.52 8.66 8.57
C TRP A 96 -1.91 9.71 7.66
N SER A 97 -1.83 10.93 8.16
CA SER A 97 -1.17 12.06 7.51
C SER A 97 -0.57 12.96 8.57
N SER A 98 0.61 13.49 8.33
CA SER A 98 1.22 14.52 9.19
C SER A 98 0.58 15.91 9.01
N ASP A 99 -0.29 16.07 8.02
CA ASP A 99 -1.08 17.27 7.77
C ASP A 99 -2.56 16.87 7.59
N PRO A 100 -3.43 17.15 8.58
CA PRO A 100 -4.87 16.91 8.44
C PRO A 100 -5.53 17.69 7.29
N GLY A 101 -4.89 18.75 6.81
CA GLY A 101 -5.31 19.56 5.64
C GLY A 101 -4.81 19.03 4.30
N ASP A 102 -4.03 17.93 4.29
CA ASP A 102 -3.51 17.30 3.08
C ASP A 102 -4.66 16.92 2.12
N PRO A 103 -4.70 17.51 0.90
CA PRO A 103 -5.76 17.24 -0.06
C PRO A 103 -5.80 15.78 -0.49
N ALA A 104 -4.67 15.07 -0.51
CA ALA A 104 -4.61 13.64 -0.81
C ALA A 104 -5.25 12.79 0.29
N ALA A 105 -4.99 13.11 1.56
CA ALA A 105 -5.62 12.45 2.70
C ALA A 105 -7.14 12.69 2.74
N ILE A 106 -7.58 13.92 2.49
CA ILE A 106 -9.01 14.28 2.42
C ILE A 106 -9.71 13.58 1.26
N LEU A 107 -9.04 13.50 0.09
CA LEU A 107 -9.57 12.79 -1.06
C LEU A 107 -9.75 11.31 -0.74
N LEU A 108 -8.72 10.66 -0.21
CA LEU A 108 -8.73 9.24 0.14
C LEU A 108 -9.79 8.94 1.21
N ALA A 109 -9.89 9.75 2.27
CA ALA A 109 -10.90 9.60 3.32
C ALA A 109 -12.32 9.59 2.75
N SER A 110 -12.60 10.37 1.70
CA SER A 110 -13.92 10.40 1.07
C SER A 110 -14.35 9.06 0.44
N TYR A 111 -13.41 8.15 0.18
CA TYR A 111 -13.68 6.80 -0.37
C TYR A 111 -13.90 5.75 0.71
N LEU A 112 -13.57 6.05 1.96
CA LEU A 112 -13.59 5.07 3.05
C LEU A 112 -14.87 5.16 3.91
N GLY A 113 -15.71 6.16 3.71
CA GLY A 113 -16.97 6.36 4.42
C GLY A 113 -16.93 7.54 5.40
N GLU A 114 -18.04 7.74 6.13
CA GLU A 114 -18.21 8.91 7.02
C GLU A 114 -17.52 8.74 8.38
N ASP A 115 -17.23 7.51 8.79
CA ASP A 115 -16.63 7.18 10.10
C ASP A 115 -15.11 7.11 10.06
N VAL A 116 -14.48 7.73 9.05
CA VAL A 116 -13.02 7.70 8.88
C VAL A 116 -12.39 8.96 9.44
N GLU A 117 -11.43 8.76 10.33
CA GLU A 117 -10.65 9.82 10.96
C GLU A 117 -9.31 10.01 10.24
N ILE A 118 -8.96 11.26 9.95
CA ILE A 118 -7.60 11.62 9.53
C ILE A 118 -6.81 11.90 10.80
N VAL A 119 -5.79 11.07 11.04
CA VAL A 119 -4.97 11.12 12.26
C VAL A 119 -3.62 11.73 11.93
N ASP A 120 -3.18 12.70 12.75
CA ASP A 120 -1.83 13.25 12.67
C ASP A 120 -0.80 12.19 13.12
N GLN A 121 -0.40 11.37 12.16
CA GLN A 121 0.57 10.30 12.36
C GLN A 121 1.40 10.08 11.09
N PRO A 122 2.74 10.23 11.19
CA PRO A 122 3.63 9.87 10.09
C PRO A 122 3.65 8.35 9.92
N SER A 123 3.51 7.87 8.70
CA SER A 123 3.41 6.43 8.44
C SER A 123 4.76 5.76 8.16
N GLY A 124 5.73 6.47 7.64
CA GLY A 124 6.99 5.90 7.15
C GLY A 124 6.84 5.04 5.87
N TYR A 125 5.65 5.01 5.28
CA TYR A 125 5.36 4.33 4.01
C TYR A 125 5.16 5.37 2.89
N PRO A 126 5.35 4.96 1.62
CA PRO A 126 5.11 5.86 0.49
C PRO A 126 3.63 6.21 0.36
N GLY A 127 3.35 7.47 0.03
CA GLY A 127 2.01 7.96 -0.18
C GLY A 127 1.18 8.15 1.08
N VAL A 128 -0.12 8.25 0.89
CA VAL A 128 -1.08 8.35 2.01
C VAL A 128 -1.36 6.95 2.55
N THR A 129 -1.21 6.78 3.85
CA THR A 129 -1.43 5.48 4.49
C THR A 129 -2.83 5.40 5.08
N ILE A 130 -3.54 4.32 4.78
CA ILE A 130 -4.77 3.94 5.48
C ILE A 130 -4.54 2.71 6.34
N VAL A 131 -5.19 2.71 7.48
CA VAL A 131 -5.24 1.56 8.38
C VAL A 131 -6.67 1.08 8.45
N VAL A 132 -6.90 -0.19 8.11
CA VAL A 132 -8.22 -0.81 8.10
C VAL A 132 -8.35 -1.83 9.23
N GLY A 133 -9.40 -1.72 10.02
CA GLY A 133 -9.69 -2.59 11.17
C GLY A 133 -10.82 -3.58 10.90
N GLN A 134 -11.19 -4.35 11.93
CA GLN A 134 -12.19 -5.44 11.83
C GLN A 134 -13.59 -4.96 11.42
N GLN A 135 -13.95 -3.71 11.72
CA GLN A 135 -15.26 -3.14 11.41
C GLN A 135 -15.25 -2.29 10.12
N PHE A 136 -14.13 -2.30 9.39
CA PHE A 136 -14.09 -1.63 8.09
C PHE A 136 -15.05 -2.31 7.12
N GLY A 137 -15.98 -1.53 6.58
CA GLY A 137 -17.01 -2.05 5.70
C GLY A 137 -16.50 -2.31 4.29
N ARG A 138 -16.22 -1.24 3.57
CA ARG A 138 -15.73 -1.29 2.17
C ARG A 138 -15.36 0.09 1.65
N VAL A 139 -14.56 0.12 0.60
CA VAL A 139 -14.35 1.31 -0.22
C VAL A 139 -15.65 1.68 -0.95
N THR A 140 -16.03 2.94 -0.88
CA THR A 140 -17.22 3.51 -1.51
C THR A 140 -16.81 4.51 -2.60
N LYS A 141 -17.77 5.03 -3.37
CA LYS A 141 -17.47 6.10 -4.32
C LYS A 141 -17.30 7.42 -3.57
N GLY A 142 -16.08 7.95 -3.61
CA GLY A 142 -15.73 9.23 -3.03
C GLY A 142 -15.81 10.41 -4.01
N ARG A 143 -15.11 11.48 -3.68
CA ARG A 143 -15.02 12.70 -4.51
C ARG A 143 -14.15 12.43 -5.73
N ALA A 144 -14.48 13.08 -6.85
CA ALA A 144 -13.67 12.99 -8.06
C ALA A 144 -12.34 13.78 -7.92
N ALA A 145 -12.36 14.87 -7.15
CA ALA A 145 -11.21 15.70 -6.86
C ALA A 145 -11.39 16.44 -5.53
N VAL A 146 -10.29 16.92 -4.97
CA VAL A 146 -10.24 17.81 -3.81
C VAL A 146 -9.34 18.97 -4.15
N THR A 147 -9.79 20.21 -3.89
CA THR A 147 -8.99 21.41 -4.07
C THR A 147 -8.07 21.61 -2.87
N ALA A 148 -6.78 21.77 -3.13
CA ALA A 148 -5.79 22.09 -2.10
C ALA A 148 -6.06 23.47 -1.49
N GLN A 149 -6.13 23.55 -0.16
CA GLN A 149 -6.34 24.81 0.56
C GLN A 149 -5.04 25.58 0.78
N SER A 150 -3.92 24.88 0.78
CA SER A 150 -2.56 25.39 0.93
C SER A 150 -1.62 24.61 0.02
N ASP A 151 -0.41 25.15 -0.17
CA ASP A 151 0.63 24.38 -0.88
C ASP A 151 0.95 23.12 -0.10
N SER A 152 0.99 21.98 -0.79
CA SER A 152 1.16 20.65 -0.20
C SER A 152 1.98 19.76 -1.14
N TYR A 153 2.66 18.76 -0.60
CA TYR A 153 3.36 17.75 -1.39
C TYR A 153 2.55 16.46 -1.40
N VAL A 154 2.28 15.96 -2.59
CA VAL A 154 1.57 14.70 -2.79
C VAL A 154 2.52 13.69 -3.43
N CYS A 155 2.62 12.52 -2.85
CA CYS A 155 3.37 11.40 -3.39
C CYS A 155 2.62 10.82 -4.60
N THR A 156 3.06 11.21 -5.80
CA THR A 156 2.44 10.81 -7.06
C THR A 156 3.08 9.53 -7.59
N PRO A 157 2.30 8.53 -8.00
CA PRO A 157 2.83 7.34 -8.63
C PRO A 157 3.71 7.69 -9.83
N PRO A 158 4.79 6.95 -10.11
CA PRO A 158 5.55 7.12 -11.33
C PRO A 158 4.60 6.90 -12.51
N LEU A 159 4.69 7.76 -13.53
CA LEU A 159 3.96 7.55 -14.78
C LEU A 159 4.34 6.16 -15.28
N SER A 160 3.37 5.26 -15.35
CA SER A 160 3.56 3.97 -16.01
C SER A 160 3.90 4.25 -17.46
N THR A 161 5.19 4.23 -17.78
CA THR A 161 5.65 4.20 -19.18
C THR A 161 5.15 2.87 -19.73
N SER A 162 4.08 2.92 -20.52
CA SER A 162 3.63 1.75 -21.27
C SER A 162 4.81 1.29 -22.14
N PRO A 163 5.08 -0.03 -22.27
CA PRO A 163 6.17 -0.54 -23.09
C PRO A 163 6.08 -0.15 -24.57
N ASP A 164 4.96 0.43 -24.98
CA ASP A 164 4.66 0.85 -26.36
C ASP A 164 5.21 2.24 -26.74
N ASP A 165 5.84 2.98 -25.81
CA ASP A 165 6.38 4.32 -26.09
C ASP A 165 7.89 4.34 -26.41
N VAL A 166 8.50 3.16 -26.66
CA VAL A 166 9.90 3.04 -27.10
C VAL A 166 9.94 2.56 -28.56
N GLU A 167 9.73 3.48 -29.49
CA GLU A 167 10.09 3.32 -30.92
C GLU A 167 11.15 4.32 -31.32
#